data_41b158bfe2339d4e736cbb6b010f39f0
#
_entry.id   41b158bfe2339d4e736cbb6b010f39f0
#
_cell.length_a   1.000
_cell.length_b   1.000
_cell.length_c   1.000
_cell.angle_alpha   90.00
_cell.angle_beta   90.00
_cell.angle_gamma   90.00
#
_symmetry.space_group_name_H-M   'P 1'
#
loop_
_entity.id
_entity.type
_entity.pdbx_description
1 polymer ?
#
loop_
_entity_poly.entity_id
_entity_poly.type
_entity_poly.pdbx_seq_one_letter_code
_entity_poly.pdbx_strand_id
1 'polypeptide(L)'
;MSKYKKFTQLEHVLARPDTYIGSIDRDHDKQWVLNSNDDKMIQKSVSWVPGLYKIFDEIIVNAIDQCQVDSTVDSIRIDIDPKDGHISVLNTGTGIPVQIHDEYKIYVPELIFGELLTSENYDDTMKRTTGGRNGYGAKLANIFSTKFVVETLDTNSGKKYVQEWTNNMRSKSKPSISNSSAKKGYAKFTFWPDFSRFGMKDLEQDTIDMFKKRAYDVCACTKSSVSVYYNGNQLSVKTFDKYIDLYIGPKSEAQRVTINNSRWDVSVCASSDGYKQVSFVNGINTSQGGQHVDYVLKSIINKLNEYILSLIHI
;
A
#
# COMPACT_ATOMS: atom_id res chain seq x y z
N MET A 1 25.10 -25.27 -27.38
CA MET A 1 24.39 -24.83 -26.13
C MET A 1 22.94 -24.57 -26.47
N SER A 2 22.00 -25.09 -25.69
CA SER A 2 20.56 -24.84 -25.90
C SER A 2 20.25 -23.35 -25.84
N LYS A 3 19.58 -22.83 -26.86
CA LYS A 3 19.14 -21.42 -26.97
C LYS A 3 17.98 -21.12 -26.00
N TYR A 4 17.32 -22.16 -25.45
CA TYR A 4 16.13 -22.05 -24.60
C TYR A 4 16.48 -22.42 -23.17
N LYS A 5 16.03 -21.58 -22.20
CA LYS A 5 16.13 -21.83 -20.75
C LYS A 5 14.73 -21.96 -20.19
N LYS A 6 14.52 -22.89 -19.26
CA LYS A 6 13.31 -23.01 -18.45
C LYS A 6 13.59 -22.41 -17.07
N PHE A 7 12.76 -21.49 -16.62
CA PHE A 7 12.81 -20.93 -15.27
C PHE A 7 11.74 -21.58 -14.41
N THR A 8 12.01 -21.70 -13.13
CA THR A 8 10.95 -21.81 -12.12
C THR A 8 10.23 -20.47 -12.02
N GLN A 9 9.05 -20.43 -11.40
CA GLN A 9 8.29 -19.20 -11.26
C GLN A 9 9.05 -18.14 -10.46
N LEU A 10 9.70 -18.54 -9.36
CA LEU A 10 10.54 -17.67 -8.54
C LEU A 10 11.71 -17.10 -9.34
N GLU A 11 12.39 -17.94 -10.11
CA GLU A 11 13.48 -17.49 -10.98
C GLU A 11 13.01 -16.52 -12.05
N HIS A 12 11.82 -16.75 -12.60
CA HIS A 12 11.25 -15.84 -13.60
C HIS A 12 10.94 -14.46 -12.99
N VAL A 13 10.33 -14.40 -11.80
CA VAL A 13 10.06 -13.14 -11.10
C VAL A 13 11.36 -12.36 -10.86
N LEU A 14 12.42 -13.03 -10.39
CA LEU A 14 13.72 -12.42 -10.13
C LEU A 14 14.48 -12.02 -11.39
N ALA A 15 14.22 -12.69 -12.52
CA ALA A 15 14.87 -12.42 -13.81
C ALA A 15 14.12 -11.36 -14.64
N ARG A 16 12.83 -11.12 -14.35
CA ARG A 16 11.95 -10.17 -15.03
C ARG A 16 11.17 -9.32 -14.05
N PRO A 17 11.88 -8.52 -13.20
CA PRO A 17 11.23 -7.71 -12.18
C PRO A 17 10.23 -6.70 -12.75
N ASP A 18 10.53 -6.13 -13.93
CA ASP A 18 9.69 -5.18 -14.66
C ASP A 18 8.26 -5.67 -14.88
N THR A 19 8.08 -6.96 -15.11
CA THR A 19 6.76 -7.60 -15.30
C THR A 19 5.91 -7.58 -14.01
N TYR A 20 6.55 -7.59 -12.83
CA TYR A 20 5.87 -7.82 -11.54
C TYR A 20 5.85 -6.61 -10.62
N ILE A 21 6.96 -5.88 -10.54
CA ILE A 21 7.13 -4.74 -9.62
C ILE A 21 7.44 -3.43 -10.34
N GLY A 22 7.52 -3.44 -11.68
CA GLY A 22 7.93 -2.28 -12.46
C GLY A 22 9.45 -2.12 -12.50
N SER A 23 9.92 -0.94 -12.87
CA SER A 23 11.35 -0.68 -13.04
C SER A 23 12.12 -0.83 -11.73
N ILE A 24 13.28 -1.49 -11.84
CA ILE A 24 14.28 -1.55 -10.79
C ILE A 24 15.40 -0.51 -11.00
N ASP A 25 15.35 0.20 -12.12
CA ASP A 25 16.23 1.34 -12.37
C ASP A 25 15.70 2.57 -11.63
N ARG A 26 16.61 3.49 -11.35
CA ARG A 26 16.34 4.73 -10.68
C ARG A 26 15.57 5.69 -11.59
N ASP A 27 14.49 6.25 -11.08
CA ASP A 27 13.68 7.27 -11.73
C ASP A 27 13.87 8.63 -11.05
N HIS A 28 13.65 9.71 -11.81
CA HIS A 28 13.80 11.10 -11.37
C HIS A 28 12.61 11.91 -11.85
N ASP A 29 11.67 12.16 -10.97
CA ASP A 29 10.49 12.95 -11.29
C ASP A 29 10.01 13.82 -10.11
N LYS A 30 8.97 14.61 -10.35
CA LYS A 30 8.32 15.38 -9.30
C LYS A 30 7.25 14.53 -8.61
N GLN A 31 7.48 14.27 -7.33
CA GLN A 31 6.54 13.54 -6.49
C GLN A 31 6.04 14.42 -5.33
N TRP A 32 4.84 14.13 -4.86
CA TRP A 32 4.34 14.68 -3.62
C TRP A 32 5.06 14.05 -2.44
N VAL A 33 5.58 14.86 -1.54
CA VAL A 33 6.20 14.44 -0.28
C VAL A 33 5.73 15.38 0.84
N LEU A 34 5.79 14.88 2.09
CA LEU A 34 5.47 15.72 3.24
C LEU A 34 6.68 16.59 3.59
N ASN A 35 6.48 17.90 3.64
CA ASN A 35 7.44 18.83 4.19
C ASN A 35 7.43 18.72 5.73
N SER A 36 8.56 18.33 6.31
CA SER A 36 8.66 18.08 7.76
C SER A 36 8.60 19.35 8.61
N ASN A 37 8.69 20.55 8.01
CA ASN A 37 8.70 21.82 8.74
C ASN A 37 7.30 22.35 9.07
N ASP A 38 6.31 22.05 8.21
CA ASP A 38 4.96 22.61 8.31
C ASP A 38 3.84 21.59 8.07
N ASP A 39 4.20 20.30 8.00
CA ASP A 39 3.29 19.18 7.73
C ASP A 39 2.41 19.39 6.47
N LYS A 40 2.93 20.07 5.44
CA LYS A 40 2.25 20.25 4.15
C LYS A 40 2.82 19.34 3.08
N MET A 41 1.98 18.94 2.14
CA MET A 41 2.41 18.22 0.95
C MET A 41 3.00 19.22 -0.07
N ILE A 42 4.20 18.93 -0.51
CA ILE A 42 4.90 19.71 -1.54
C ILE A 42 5.32 18.82 -2.69
N GLN A 43 5.43 19.39 -3.88
CA GLN A 43 6.06 18.71 -5.01
C GLN A 43 7.57 18.92 -4.95
N LYS A 44 8.31 17.84 -4.85
CA LYS A 44 9.77 17.80 -4.79
C LYS A 44 10.29 16.90 -5.90
N SER A 45 11.38 17.26 -6.56
CA SER A 45 12.13 16.34 -7.41
C SER A 45 12.77 15.30 -6.52
N VAL A 46 12.43 14.03 -6.73
CA VAL A 46 12.92 12.88 -5.97
C VAL A 46 13.64 11.91 -6.89
N SER A 47 14.61 11.22 -6.32
CA SER A 47 15.32 10.12 -6.95
C SER A 47 14.92 8.83 -6.25
N TRP A 48 14.24 7.92 -6.93
CA TRP A 48 13.62 6.74 -6.34
C TRP A 48 13.63 5.53 -7.26
N VAL A 49 13.33 4.35 -6.72
CA VAL A 49 13.23 3.12 -7.50
C VAL A 49 11.79 2.61 -7.45
N PRO A 50 11.05 2.61 -8.58
CA PRO A 50 9.64 2.21 -8.63
C PRO A 50 9.38 0.80 -8.07
N GLY A 51 10.23 -0.17 -8.38
CA GLY A 51 10.10 -1.53 -7.89
C GLY A 51 10.22 -1.65 -6.37
N LEU A 52 11.12 -0.88 -5.73
CA LEU A 52 11.22 -0.84 -4.28
C LEU A 52 9.97 -0.23 -3.64
N TYR A 53 9.47 0.87 -4.20
CA TYR A 53 8.21 1.47 -3.75
C TYR A 53 7.05 0.48 -3.90
N LYS A 54 7.00 -0.25 -5.02
CA LYS A 54 5.93 -1.22 -5.30
C LYS A 54 5.88 -2.34 -4.27
N ILE A 55 6.99 -2.95 -3.89
CA ILE A 55 6.98 -4.02 -2.88
C ILE A 55 6.55 -3.53 -1.49
N PHE A 56 6.86 -2.28 -1.14
CA PHE A 56 6.35 -1.64 0.07
C PHE A 56 4.84 -1.39 -0.04
N ASP A 57 4.38 -0.82 -1.17
CA ASP A 57 2.97 -0.51 -1.39
C ASP A 57 2.08 -1.75 -1.38
N GLU A 58 2.55 -2.88 -1.85
CA GLU A 58 1.80 -4.15 -1.81
C GLU A 58 1.46 -4.57 -0.37
N ILE A 59 2.37 -4.39 0.58
CA ILE A 59 2.10 -4.68 1.99
C ILE A 59 1.13 -3.64 2.59
N ILE A 60 1.26 -2.38 2.21
CA ILE A 60 0.35 -1.30 2.63
C ILE A 60 -1.07 -1.56 2.12
N VAL A 61 -1.22 -1.90 0.84
CA VAL A 61 -2.54 -2.20 0.24
C VAL A 61 -3.22 -3.37 0.97
N ASN A 62 -2.48 -4.43 1.32
CA ASN A 62 -3.03 -5.54 2.09
C ASN A 62 -3.54 -5.11 3.48
N ALA A 63 -2.83 -4.20 4.16
CA ALA A 63 -3.27 -3.66 5.44
C ALA A 63 -4.55 -2.79 5.28
N ILE A 64 -4.66 -2.02 4.20
CA ILE A 64 -5.87 -1.25 3.87
C ILE A 64 -7.04 -2.19 3.53
N ASP A 65 -6.80 -3.22 2.72
CA ASP A 65 -7.81 -4.22 2.35
C ASP A 65 -8.36 -4.92 3.59
N GLN A 66 -7.50 -5.24 4.56
CA GLN A 66 -7.93 -5.83 5.81
C GLN A 66 -8.90 -4.92 6.58
N CYS A 67 -8.74 -3.60 6.53
CA CYS A 67 -9.69 -2.65 7.13
C CYS A 67 -11.08 -2.66 6.46
N GLN A 68 -11.20 -3.16 5.23
CA GLN A 68 -12.48 -3.27 4.53
C GLN A 68 -13.22 -4.56 4.91
N VAL A 69 -12.50 -5.65 5.15
CA VAL A 69 -13.09 -6.98 5.40
C VAL A 69 -13.23 -7.30 6.89
N ASP A 70 -12.39 -6.72 7.75
CA ASP A 70 -12.39 -6.95 9.20
C ASP A 70 -12.68 -5.64 9.95
N SER A 71 -13.90 -5.50 10.46
CA SER A 71 -14.32 -4.32 11.21
C SER A 71 -13.64 -4.15 12.58
N THR A 72 -12.89 -5.14 13.04
CA THR A 72 -12.13 -5.10 14.30
C THR A 72 -10.76 -4.46 14.15
N VAL A 73 -10.33 -4.17 12.92
CA VAL A 73 -9.12 -3.40 12.65
C VAL A 73 -9.29 -1.96 13.13
N ASP A 74 -8.48 -1.53 14.06
CA ASP A 74 -8.50 -0.17 14.62
C ASP A 74 -7.16 0.56 14.52
N SER A 75 -6.11 -0.13 14.08
CA SER A 75 -4.82 0.53 13.84
C SER A 75 -3.97 -0.16 12.77
N ILE A 76 -3.24 0.69 12.03
CA ILE A 76 -2.15 0.31 11.13
C ILE A 76 -0.88 1.00 11.64
N ARG A 77 0.22 0.24 11.73
CA ARG A 77 1.53 0.74 12.16
C ARG A 77 2.55 0.49 11.06
N ILE A 78 3.27 1.52 10.67
CA ILE A 78 4.28 1.49 9.63
C ILE A 78 5.58 1.99 10.27
N ASP A 79 6.56 1.10 10.37
CA ASP A 79 7.86 1.43 10.94
C ASP A 79 8.94 1.20 9.90
N ILE A 80 9.83 2.16 9.74
CA ILE A 80 10.94 2.16 8.80
C ILE A 80 12.20 2.47 9.57
N ASP A 81 13.15 1.55 9.56
CA ASP A 81 14.46 1.74 10.17
C ASP A 81 15.54 1.88 9.09
N PRO A 82 15.99 3.11 8.80
CA PRO A 82 17.03 3.33 7.78
C PRO A 82 18.40 2.74 8.17
N LYS A 83 18.66 2.54 9.47
CA LYS A 83 19.96 2.02 9.93
C LYS A 83 20.07 0.52 9.71
N ASP A 84 19.00 -0.22 10.03
CA ASP A 84 18.92 -1.67 9.82
C ASP A 84 18.38 -2.01 8.42
N GLY A 85 17.80 -1.04 7.72
CA GLY A 85 17.25 -1.19 6.37
C GLY A 85 15.95 -1.99 6.33
N HIS A 86 15.24 -2.17 7.47
CA HIS A 86 13.99 -2.90 7.47
C HIS A 86 12.75 -2.00 7.43
N ILE A 87 11.69 -2.59 6.91
CA ILE A 87 10.35 -2.03 6.86
C ILE A 87 9.40 -2.99 7.58
N SER A 88 8.56 -2.46 8.44
CA SER A 88 7.55 -3.23 9.16
C SER A 88 6.17 -2.60 9.00
N VAL A 89 5.18 -3.43 8.67
CA VAL A 89 3.78 -3.02 8.62
C VAL A 89 2.97 -3.97 9.48
N LEU A 90 2.18 -3.42 10.40
CA LEU A 90 1.26 -4.16 11.26
C LEU A 90 -0.15 -3.59 11.11
N ASN A 91 -1.12 -4.44 10.92
CA ASN A 91 -2.53 -4.12 11.17
C ASN A 91 -3.07 -4.97 12.31
N THR A 92 -3.88 -4.35 13.17
CA THR A 92 -4.68 -5.07 14.16
C THR A 92 -5.86 -5.77 13.50
N GLY A 93 -6.60 -6.58 14.24
CA GLY A 93 -7.79 -7.29 13.76
C GLY A 93 -7.89 -8.68 14.34
N THR A 94 -8.56 -9.59 13.65
CA THR A 94 -8.67 -11.01 14.05
C THR A 94 -7.40 -11.80 13.84
N GLY A 95 -6.46 -11.28 13.02
CA GLY A 95 -5.26 -11.97 12.59
C GLY A 95 -5.51 -12.90 11.39
N ILE A 96 -4.44 -13.54 10.92
CA ILE A 96 -4.52 -14.53 9.84
C ILE A 96 -4.77 -15.91 10.50
N PRO A 97 -5.69 -16.74 9.97
CA PRO A 97 -5.99 -18.06 10.55
C PRO A 97 -4.74 -18.94 10.69
N VAL A 98 -4.44 -19.36 11.93
CA VAL A 98 -3.30 -20.24 12.25
C VAL A 98 -3.78 -21.68 12.28
N GLN A 99 -4.04 -22.22 11.09
CA GLN A 99 -4.49 -23.60 10.87
C GLN A 99 -3.77 -24.22 9.67
N ILE A 100 -3.73 -25.54 9.63
CA ILE A 100 -3.19 -26.27 8.48
C ILE A 100 -4.28 -26.33 7.40
N HIS A 101 -3.91 -25.94 6.16
CA HIS A 101 -4.80 -26.01 5.00
C HIS A 101 -5.08 -27.48 4.64
N ASP A 102 -6.35 -27.82 4.41
CA ASP A 102 -6.76 -29.22 4.22
C ASP A 102 -6.13 -29.89 2.99
N GLU A 103 -5.98 -29.17 1.91
CA GLU A 103 -5.41 -29.66 0.64
C GLU A 103 -3.89 -29.64 0.65
N TYR A 104 -3.28 -28.50 0.96
CA TYR A 104 -1.83 -28.31 0.81
C TYR A 104 -1.01 -28.78 2.01
N LYS A 105 -1.64 -29.13 3.15
CA LYS A 105 -1.02 -29.65 4.38
C LYS A 105 0.08 -28.78 4.99
N ILE A 106 0.03 -27.48 4.71
CA ILE A 106 0.88 -26.43 5.31
C ILE A 106 0.00 -25.41 6.03
N TYR A 107 0.60 -24.58 6.88
CA TYR A 107 -0.14 -23.53 7.56
C TYR A 107 -0.65 -22.47 6.57
N VAL A 108 -1.87 -21.92 6.83
CA VAL A 108 -2.46 -20.88 5.99
C VAL A 108 -1.53 -19.67 5.80
N PRO A 109 -0.84 -19.12 6.83
CA PRO A 109 0.10 -18.05 6.61
C PRO A 109 1.28 -18.46 5.70
N GLU A 110 1.79 -19.70 5.82
CA GLU A 110 2.84 -20.22 4.94
C GLU A 110 2.36 -20.30 3.48
N LEU A 111 1.14 -20.75 3.27
CA LEU A 111 0.52 -20.83 1.94
C LEU A 111 0.38 -19.43 1.32
N ILE A 112 -0.13 -18.46 2.08
CA ILE A 112 -0.39 -17.09 1.59
C ILE A 112 0.91 -16.35 1.23
N PHE A 113 1.98 -16.52 2.01
CA PHE A 113 3.21 -15.72 1.86
C PHE A 113 4.41 -16.48 1.29
N GLY A 114 4.34 -17.81 1.27
CA GLY A 114 5.44 -18.67 0.84
C GLY A 114 5.18 -19.45 -0.45
N GLU A 115 3.93 -19.56 -0.91
CA GLU A 115 3.61 -20.31 -2.13
C GLU A 115 3.05 -19.38 -3.20
N LEU A 116 3.63 -19.42 -4.41
CA LEU A 116 3.20 -18.59 -5.53
C LEU A 116 1.85 -19.09 -6.09
N LEU A 117 1.09 -18.18 -6.74
CA LEU A 117 -0.20 -18.46 -7.34
C LEU A 117 -1.28 -18.94 -6.34
N THR A 118 -1.25 -18.43 -5.13
CA THR A 118 -2.31 -18.63 -4.15
C THR A 118 -3.03 -17.31 -3.87
N SER A 119 -4.35 -17.27 -4.06
CA SER A 119 -5.18 -16.08 -3.78
C SER A 119 -6.61 -16.52 -3.47
N GLU A 120 -7.26 -15.82 -2.58
CA GLU A 120 -8.70 -15.90 -2.34
C GLU A 120 -9.50 -15.09 -3.38
N ASN A 121 -8.82 -14.29 -4.21
CA ASN A 121 -9.43 -13.30 -5.09
C ASN A 121 -9.44 -13.69 -6.57
N TYR A 122 -9.47 -14.98 -6.91
CA TYR A 122 -9.54 -15.43 -8.31
C TYR A 122 -10.95 -15.40 -8.93
N ASP A 123 -11.99 -15.21 -8.11
CA ASP A 123 -13.37 -15.11 -8.62
C ASP A 123 -13.68 -13.65 -9.04
N ASP A 124 -13.69 -13.39 -10.34
CA ASP A 124 -13.99 -12.08 -10.93
C ASP A 124 -15.49 -11.77 -11.02
N THR A 125 -16.37 -12.68 -10.62
CA THR A 125 -17.83 -12.46 -10.66
C THR A 125 -18.33 -11.60 -9.51
N MET A 126 -17.58 -11.50 -8.42
CA MET A 126 -17.92 -10.69 -7.25
C MET A 126 -17.41 -9.25 -7.36
N LYS A 127 -18.28 -8.27 -7.05
CA LYS A 127 -17.85 -6.86 -6.94
C LYS A 127 -16.89 -6.69 -5.78
N ARG A 128 -15.67 -6.23 -6.06
CA ARG A 128 -14.60 -6.07 -5.06
C ARG A 128 -14.49 -4.63 -4.58
N THR A 129 -14.18 -4.49 -3.32
CA THR A 129 -13.78 -3.24 -2.66
C THR A 129 -12.31 -3.24 -2.24
N THR A 130 -11.60 -4.36 -2.48
CA THR A 130 -10.19 -4.57 -2.14
C THR A 130 -9.28 -4.30 -3.33
N GLY A 131 -8.04 -3.83 -3.06
CA GLY A 131 -7.01 -3.55 -4.05
C GLY A 131 -6.27 -4.80 -4.52
N GLY A 132 -6.09 -5.81 -3.64
CA GLY A 132 -5.40 -7.06 -3.95
C GLY A 132 -6.15 -7.92 -4.97
N ARG A 133 -5.47 -8.23 -6.10
CA ARG A 133 -6.11 -8.94 -7.23
C ARG A 133 -5.47 -10.28 -7.58
N ASN A 134 -4.15 -10.32 -7.63
CA ASN A 134 -3.43 -11.40 -8.34
C ASN A 134 -2.74 -12.40 -7.41
N GLY A 135 -2.86 -12.25 -6.08
CA GLY A 135 -2.21 -13.15 -5.11
C GLY A 135 -0.67 -13.11 -5.09
N TYR A 136 -0.07 -12.12 -5.74
CA TYR A 136 1.39 -11.94 -5.79
C TYR A 136 1.92 -10.89 -4.80
N GLY A 137 1.12 -9.92 -4.40
CA GLY A 137 1.57 -8.68 -3.76
C GLY A 137 2.56 -8.88 -2.61
N ALA A 138 2.12 -9.49 -1.51
CA ALA A 138 2.99 -9.73 -0.36
C ALA A 138 4.15 -10.70 -0.66
N LYS A 139 3.95 -11.63 -1.63
CA LYS A 139 5.00 -12.54 -2.07
C LYS A 139 6.12 -11.83 -2.82
N LEU A 140 5.77 -10.76 -3.58
CA LEU A 140 6.78 -9.92 -4.23
C LEU A 140 7.67 -9.24 -3.18
N ALA A 141 7.11 -8.74 -2.07
CA ALA A 141 7.92 -8.23 -0.97
C ALA A 141 8.86 -9.30 -0.39
N ASN A 142 8.40 -10.54 -0.25
CA ASN A 142 9.24 -11.66 0.18
C ASN A 142 10.34 -11.98 -0.84
N ILE A 143 10.00 -12.09 -2.13
CA ILE A 143 10.95 -12.44 -3.21
C ILE A 143 12.05 -11.39 -3.36
N PHE A 144 11.72 -10.11 -3.24
CA PHE A 144 12.68 -9.02 -3.39
C PHE A 144 13.31 -8.58 -2.07
N SER A 145 13.31 -9.45 -1.06
CA SER A 145 13.94 -9.23 0.25
C SER A 145 15.00 -10.27 0.56
N THR A 146 16.04 -9.86 1.25
CA THR A 146 17.06 -10.77 1.82
C THR A 146 16.47 -11.57 2.97
N LYS A 147 15.50 -10.97 3.69
CA LYS A 147 14.77 -11.55 4.80
C LYS A 147 13.33 -11.01 4.82
N PHE A 148 12.37 -11.88 5.08
CA PHE A 148 10.96 -11.57 5.23
C PHE A 148 10.37 -12.36 6.40
N VAL A 149 9.67 -11.70 7.31
CA VAL A 149 9.08 -12.30 8.51
C VAL A 149 7.58 -12.01 8.53
N VAL A 150 6.80 -13.06 8.68
CA VAL A 150 5.36 -12.98 8.97
C VAL A 150 5.14 -13.34 10.43
N GLU A 151 4.46 -12.45 11.14
CA GLU A 151 3.99 -12.69 12.49
C GLU A 151 2.48 -12.41 12.52
N THR A 152 1.70 -13.34 13.04
CA THR A 152 0.25 -13.13 13.23
C THR A 152 -0.21 -13.73 14.53
N LEU A 153 -1.21 -13.07 15.13
CA LEU A 153 -1.97 -13.59 16.25
C LEU A 153 -3.42 -13.77 15.81
N ASP A 154 -3.81 -15.00 15.65
CA ASP A 154 -5.18 -15.40 15.33
C ASP A 154 -6.01 -15.51 16.63
N THR A 155 -6.95 -14.61 16.80
CA THR A 155 -7.82 -14.61 18.00
C THR A 155 -8.82 -15.75 18.00
N ASN A 156 -9.19 -16.30 16.85
CA ASN A 156 -10.17 -17.39 16.77
C ASN A 156 -9.56 -18.71 17.27
N SER A 157 -8.31 -18.98 16.94
CA SER A 157 -7.60 -20.17 17.42
C SER A 157 -6.80 -19.95 18.72
N GLY A 158 -6.61 -18.68 19.15
CA GLY A 158 -5.75 -18.32 20.27
C GLY A 158 -4.27 -18.65 20.03
N LYS A 159 -3.82 -18.64 18.76
CA LYS A 159 -2.47 -19.02 18.37
C LYS A 159 -1.72 -17.85 17.75
N LYS A 160 -0.47 -17.72 18.19
CA LYS A 160 0.52 -16.86 17.53
C LYS A 160 1.38 -17.69 16.60
N TYR A 161 1.61 -17.18 15.40
CA TYR A 161 2.45 -17.77 14.36
C TYR A 161 3.58 -16.83 14.03
N VAL A 162 4.81 -17.35 13.85
CA VAL A 162 5.96 -16.62 13.33
C VAL A 162 6.71 -17.52 12.36
N GLN A 163 6.99 -17.01 11.15
CA GLN A 163 7.84 -17.71 10.18
C GLN A 163 8.71 -16.71 9.43
N GLU A 164 9.90 -17.15 9.09
CA GLU A 164 10.91 -16.37 8.37
C GLU A 164 11.24 -17.02 7.03
N TRP A 165 11.38 -16.19 6.00
CA TRP A 165 11.96 -16.53 4.70
C TRP A 165 13.25 -15.73 4.51
N THR A 166 14.23 -16.35 3.86
CA THR A 166 15.52 -15.73 3.56
C THR A 166 15.94 -16.01 2.13
N ASN A 167 16.99 -15.31 1.69
CA ASN A 167 17.59 -15.51 0.38
C ASN A 167 16.57 -15.39 -0.77
N ASN A 168 15.83 -14.27 -0.79
CA ASN A 168 14.82 -14.01 -1.82
C ASN A 168 13.79 -15.14 -1.93
N MET A 169 13.21 -15.52 -0.78
CA MET A 169 12.20 -16.58 -0.63
C MET A 169 12.67 -17.99 -0.98
N ARG A 170 13.98 -18.21 -1.23
CA ARG A 170 14.52 -19.55 -1.54
C ARG A 170 14.63 -20.47 -0.34
N SER A 171 14.69 -19.89 0.85
CA SER A 171 14.80 -20.63 2.10
C SER A 171 13.72 -20.18 3.07
N LYS A 172 13.19 -21.11 3.86
CA LYS A 172 12.20 -20.81 4.89
C LYS A 172 12.51 -21.55 6.18
N SER A 173 12.24 -20.92 7.33
CA SER A 173 12.29 -21.59 8.63
C SER A 173 11.09 -22.50 8.82
N LYS A 174 11.16 -23.40 9.81
CA LYS A 174 9.95 -24.04 10.34
C LYS A 174 9.12 -22.94 11.06
N PRO A 175 7.78 -22.95 10.92
CA PRO A 175 6.94 -22.00 11.64
C PRO A 175 7.04 -22.24 13.16
N SER A 176 7.11 -21.17 13.93
CA SER A 176 7.00 -21.18 15.38
C SER A 176 5.54 -20.89 15.77
N ILE A 177 4.93 -21.80 16.50
CA ILE A 177 3.54 -21.68 16.96
C ILE A 177 3.53 -21.63 18.48
N SER A 178 2.82 -20.68 19.06
CA SER A 178 2.61 -20.58 20.51
C SER A 178 1.17 -20.20 20.82
N ASN A 179 0.68 -20.59 21.99
CA ASN A 179 -0.63 -20.17 22.46
C ASN A 179 -0.59 -18.74 22.99
N SER A 180 -1.68 -18.02 22.81
CA SER A 180 -1.86 -16.66 23.32
C SER A 180 -3.28 -16.47 23.84
N SER A 181 -3.40 -15.79 24.98
CA SER A 181 -4.70 -15.37 25.56
C SER A 181 -5.06 -13.92 25.22
N ALA A 182 -4.31 -13.27 24.35
CA ALA A 182 -4.58 -11.89 23.96
C ALA A 182 -5.91 -11.80 23.20
N LYS A 183 -6.74 -10.83 23.57
CA LYS A 183 -8.07 -10.62 22.99
C LYS A 183 -8.03 -9.90 21.63
N LYS A 184 -6.90 -9.32 21.26
CA LYS A 184 -6.73 -8.56 20.04
C LYS A 184 -5.64 -9.20 19.20
N GLY A 185 -6.02 -9.58 18.00
CA GLY A 185 -5.11 -10.15 17.04
C GLY A 185 -4.44 -9.10 16.17
N TYR A 186 -3.53 -9.55 15.32
CA TYR A 186 -2.82 -8.71 14.37
C TYR A 186 -2.17 -9.57 13.28
N ALA A 187 -1.84 -8.92 12.18
CA ALA A 187 -0.89 -9.40 11.20
C ALA A 187 0.26 -8.39 11.09
N LYS A 188 1.50 -8.86 11.14
CA LYS A 188 2.71 -8.05 11.05
C LYS A 188 3.66 -8.66 10.03
N PHE A 189 4.16 -7.81 9.15
CA PHE A 189 5.11 -8.13 8.11
C PHE A 189 6.35 -7.28 8.30
N THR A 190 7.51 -7.92 8.42
CA THR A 190 8.80 -7.22 8.53
C THR A 190 9.71 -7.75 7.44
N PHE A 191 10.30 -6.87 6.64
CA PHE A 191 11.15 -7.27 5.54
C PHE A 191 12.34 -6.36 5.35
N TRP A 192 13.43 -6.94 4.87
CA TRP A 192 14.69 -6.29 4.52
C TRP A 192 14.83 -6.37 3.00
N PRO A 193 14.53 -5.30 2.25
CA PRO A 193 14.67 -5.31 0.81
C PRO A 193 16.09 -5.72 0.38
N ASP A 194 16.19 -6.46 -0.69
CA ASP A 194 17.48 -6.74 -1.32
C ASP A 194 17.92 -5.52 -2.13
N PHE A 195 18.49 -4.53 -1.44
CA PHE A 195 18.89 -3.26 -2.04
C PHE A 195 19.82 -3.43 -3.24
N SER A 196 20.62 -4.50 -3.27
CA SER A 196 21.53 -4.77 -4.39
C SER A 196 20.78 -4.94 -5.72
N ARG A 197 19.56 -5.49 -5.66
CA ARG A 197 18.69 -5.66 -6.85
C ARG A 197 18.08 -4.37 -7.35
N PHE A 198 18.05 -3.36 -6.52
CA PHE A 198 17.54 -2.02 -6.83
C PHE A 198 18.67 -1.01 -7.11
N GLY A 199 19.92 -1.49 -7.25
CA GLY A 199 21.06 -0.60 -7.44
C GLY A 199 21.31 0.36 -6.28
N MET A 200 20.87 -0.02 -5.06
CA MET A 200 20.94 0.78 -3.85
C MET A 200 21.85 0.09 -2.81
N LYS A 201 22.32 0.86 -1.84
CA LYS A 201 23.07 0.31 -0.68
C LYS A 201 22.19 0.23 0.56
N ASP A 202 21.31 1.20 0.74
CA ASP A 202 20.45 1.38 1.91
C ASP A 202 19.17 2.17 1.53
N LEU A 203 18.35 2.48 2.53
CA LEU A 203 17.17 3.34 2.37
C LEU A 203 17.60 4.80 2.29
N GLU A 204 17.49 5.40 1.11
CA GLU A 204 17.79 6.81 0.85
C GLU A 204 16.64 7.73 1.30
N GLN A 205 16.97 8.98 1.61
CA GLN A 205 16.00 9.94 2.17
C GLN A 205 14.80 10.19 1.27
N ASP A 206 14.96 10.29 -0.05
CA ASP A 206 13.84 10.48 -0.99
C ASP A 206 12.87 9.30 -0.94
N THR A 207 13.38 8.08 -0.83
CA THR A 207 12.55 6.86 -0.66
C THR A 207 11.80 6.89 0.67
N ILE A 208 12.47 7.30 1.76
CA ILE A 208 11.86 7.43 3.09
C ILE A 208 10.75 8.51 3.06
N ASP A 209 10.98 9.64 2.40
CA ASP A 209 10.00 10.72 2.25
C ASP A 209 8.74 10.22 1.51
N MET A 210 8.92 9.43 0.44
CA MET A 210 7.82 8.81 -0.29
C MET A 210 7.07 7.76 0.54
N PHE A 211 7.77 6.95 1.31
CA PHE A 211 7.14 5.98 2.21
C PHE A 211 6.37 6.70 3.33
N LYS A 212 6.92 7.78 3.89
CA LYS A 212 6.22 8.63 4.86
C LYS A 212 4.95 9.22 4.25
N LYS A 213 5.04 9.78 3.04
CA LYS A 213 3.86 10.27 2.30
C LYS A 213 2.82 9.19 2.14
N ARG A 214 3.21 7.96 1.79
CA ARG A 214 2.29 6.82 1.65
C ARG A 214 1.58 6.46 2.97
N ALA A 215 2.26 6.60 4.11
CA ALA A 215 1.61 6.42 5.42
C ALA A 215 0.47 7.44 5.64
N TYR A 216 0.62 8.68 5.18
CA TYR A 216 -0.46 9.67 5.19
C TYR A 216 -1.58 9.32 4.20
N ASP A 217 -1.26 8.71 3.06
CA ASP A 217 -2.27 8.23 2.11
C ASP A 217 -3.15 7.13 2.71
N VAL A 218 -2.59 6.28 3.59
CA VAL A 218 -3.37 5.28 4.34
C VAL A 218 -4.47 5.95 5.14
N CYS A 219 -4.22 7.11 5.76
CA CYS A 219 -5.23 7.86 6.49
C CYS A 219 -6.42 8.28 5.60
N ALA A 220 -6.16 8.63 4.33
CA ALA A 220 -7.21 8.98 3.37
C ALA A 220 -7.98 7.76 2.86
N CYS A 221 -7.35 6.58 2.86
CA CYS A 221 -7.90 5.34 2.32
C CYS A 221 -8.59 4.47 3.38
N THR A 222 -8.57 4.86 4.65
CA THR A 222 -9.16 4.11 5.76
C THR A 222 -10.22 4.92 6.48
N LYS A 223 -11.10 4.22 7.23
CA LYS A 223 -12.12 4.86 8.05
C LYS A 223 -11.46 5.67 9.18
N SER A 224 -12.11 6.75 9.62
CA SER A 224 -11.64 7.59 10.74
C SER A 224 -11.47 6.84 12.08
N SER A 225 -12.09 5.67 12.21
CA SER A 225 -11.92 4.77 13.36
C SER A 225 -10.56 4.05 13.38
N VAL A 226 -9.86 4.00 12.25
CA VAL A 226 -8.54 3.36 12.13
C VAL A 226 -7.46 4.40 12.43
N SER A 227 -6.63 4.14 13.43
CA SER A 227 -5.48 4.98 13.77
C SER A 227 -4.25 4.54 13.00
N VAL A 228 -3.62 5.44 12.28
CA VAL A 228 -2.38 5.16 11.52
C VAL A 228 -1.18 5.71 12.29
N TYR A 229 -0.14 4.89 12.39
CA TYR A 229 1.12 5.23 13.06
C TYR A 229 2.28 5.14 12.07
N TYR A 230 3.21 6.07 12.16
CA TYR A 230 4.47 6.07 11.42
C TYR A 230 5.63 6.24 12.41
N ASN A 231 6.53 5.27 12.46
CA ASN A 231 7.67 5.20 13.39
C ASN A 231 7.23 5.53 14.83
N GLY A 232 6.19 4.81 15.31
CA GLY A 232 5.65 4.93 16.66
C GLY A 232 4.75 6.15 16.90
N ASN A 233 4.74 7.16 16.02
CA ASN A 233 3.95 8.38 16.18
C ASN A 233 2.60 8.25 15.47
N GLN A 234 1.50 8.54 16.17
CA GLN A 234 0.18 8.55 15.58
C GLN A 234 0.05 9.76 14.63
N LEU A 235 -0.41 9.50 13.40
CA LEU A 235 -0.68 10.57 12.45
C LEU A 235 -1.99 11.29 12.82
N SER A 236 -1.95 12.63 12.77
CA SER A 236 -3.08 13.50 13.16
C SER A 236 -4.21 13.54 12.14
N VAL A 237 -4.00 13.03 10.93
CA VAL A 237 -4.96 13.01 9.82
C VAL A 237 -5.94 11.87 10.02
N LYS A 238 -7.19 12.21 10.37
CA LYS A 238 -8.25 11.22 10.66
C LYS A 238 -9.42 11.26 9.69
N THR A 239 -9.46 12.23 8.81
CA THR A 239 -10.56 12.42 7.85
C THR A 239 -10.02 12.80 6.50
N PHE A 240 -10.81 12.54 5.46
CA PHE A 240 -10.48 12.95 4.11
C PHE A 240 -10.27 14.48 3.99
N ASP A 241 -11.10 15.29 4.66
CA ASP A 241 -10.91 16.75 4.70
C ASP A 241 -9.55 17.14 5.30
N LYS A 242 -9.10 16.48 6.38
CA LYS A 242 -7.78 16.73 6.98
C LYS A 242 -6.63 16.31 6.06
N TYR A 243 -6.83 15.25 5.29
CA TYR A 243 -5.86 14.85 4.28
C TYR A 243 -5.73 15.91 3.16
N ILE A 244 -6.86 16.47 2.70
CA ILE A 244 -6.87 17.54 1.71
C ILE A 244 -6.19 18.80 2.26
N ASP A 245 -6.39 19.11 3.55
CA ASP A 245 -5.73 20.25 4.21
C ASP A 245 -4.20 20.21 4.06
N LEU A 246 -3.60 19.03 3.97
CA LEU A 246 -2.16 18.90 3.75
C LEU A 246 -1.70 19.46 2.39
N TYR A 247 -2.55 19.43 1.36
CA TYR A 247 -2.22 19.88 0.01
C TYR A 247 -2.54 21.35 -0.25
N ILE A 248 -3.68 21.82 0.25
CA ILE A 248 -4.22 23.13 -0.12
C ILE A 248 -4.52 24.01 1.09
N GLY A 249 -4.25 23.56 2.30
CA GLY A 249 -4.58 24.28 3.54
C GLY A 249 -6.02 24.07 3.99
N PRO A 250 -6.39 24.62 5.16
CA PRO A 250 -7.70 24.44 5.74
C PRO A 250 -8.80 25.11 4.89
N LYS A 251 -10.02 24.64 5.02
CA LYS A 251 -11.18 25.10 4.25
C LYS A 251 -11.49 26.58 4.43
N SER A 252 -11.05 27.18 5.52
CA SER A 252 -11.12 28.62 5.77
C SER A 252 -10.19 29.47 4.88
N GLU A 253 -9.12 28.87 4.36
CA GLU A 253 -8.10 29.52 3.54
C GLU A 253 -8.19 29.13 2.07
N ALA A 254 -8.62 27.89 1.79
CA ALA A 254 -8.72 27.34 0.43
C ALA A 254 -10.14 26.85 0.15
N GLN A 255 -10.86 27.60 -0.71
CA GLN A 255 -12.20 27.20 -1.14
C GLN A 255 -12.14 25.89 -1.92
N ARG A 256 -12.98 24.94 -1.54
CA ARG A 256 -13.12 23.63 -2.21
C ARG A 256 -14.53 23.10 -2.11
N VAL A 257 -14.90 22.29 -3.08
CA VAL A 257 -16.13 21.50 -3.06
C VAL A 257 -15.75 20.06 -2.75
N THR A 258 -16.38 19.50 -1.72
CA THR A 258 -16.14 18.10 -1.31
C THR A 258 -17.44 17.33 -1.37
N ILE A 259 -17.42 16.14 -1.97
CA ILE A 259 -18.53 15.19 -2.06
C ILE A 259 -18.09 13.89 -1.45
N ASN A 260 -18.82 13.42 -0.45
CA ASN A 260 -18.58 12.14 0.21
C ASN A 260 -19.84 11.27 0.07
N ASN A 261 -19.68 10.04 -0.39
CA ASN A 261 -20.73 9.04 -0.42
C ASN A 261 -20.16 7.64 -0.22
N SER A 262 -20.98 6.59 -0.30
CA SER A 262 -20.57 5.21 -0.05
C SER A 262 -19.50 4.67 -0.99
N ARG A 263 -19.23 5.34 -2.13
CA ARG A 263 -18.27 4.89 -3.16
C ARG A 263 -17.20 5.91 -3.49
N TRP A 264 -17.45 7.20 -3.25
CA TRP A 264 -16.61 8.30 -3.70
C TRP A 264 -16.40 9.31 -2.58
N ASP A 265 -15.14 9.62 -2.35
CA ASP A 265 -14.70 10.81 -1.65
C ASP A 265 -13.94 11.67 -2.67
N VAL A 266 -14.52 12.81 -3.04
CA VAL A 266 -13.97 13.69 -4.07
C VAL A 266 -13.92 15.10 -3.54
N SER A 267 -12.78 15.76 -3.72
CA SER A 267 -12.65 17.19 -3.47
C SER A 267 -12.03 17.89 -4.66
N VAL A 268 -12.58 19.04 -5.00
CA VAL A 268 -12.13 19.85 -6.13
C VAL A 268 -11.93 21.30 -5.68
N CYS A 269 -10.84 21.89 -6.10
CA CYS A 269 -10.52 23.29 -5.87
C CYS A 269 -9.90 23.92 -7.12
N ALA A 270 -9.89 25.26 -7.17
CA ALA A 270 -9.13 25.99 -8.19
C ALA A 270 -7.63 25.81 -7.94
N SER A 271 -6.86 25.76 -9.02
CA SER A 271 -5.38 25.71 -8.98
C SER A 271 -4.80 26.82 -9.84
N SER A 272 -3.84 27.56 -9.28
CA SER A 272 -3.09 28.58 -10.02
C SER A 272 -1.96 27.98 -10.87
N ASP A 273 -1.51 26.77 -10.53
CA ASP A 273 -0.32 26.13 -11.13
C ASP A 273 -0.70 25.03 -12.13
N GLY A 274 -1.89 25.13 -12.73
CA GLY A 274 -2.37 24.15 -13.69
C GLY A 274 -3.02 22.92 -13.03
N TYR A 275 -3.26 21.90 -13.83
CA TYR A 275 -3.94 20.67 -13.40
C TYR A 275 -3.06 19.84 -12.48
N LYS A 276 -3.60 19.46 -11.33
CA LYS A 276 -2.99 18.53 -10.38
C LYS A 276 -4.04 17.53 -9.91
N GLN A 277 -3.62 16.32 -9.63
CA GLN A 277 -4.51 15.30 -9.08
C GLN A 277 -3.77 14.41 -8.08
N VAL A 278 -4.51 13.94 -7.08
CA VAL A 278 -4.11 12.86 -6.18
C VAL A 278 -5.32 11.93 -6.07
N SER A 279 -5.17 10.68 -6.42
CA SER A 279 -6.29 9.76 -6.47
C SER A 279 -5.91 8.34 -6.04
N PHE A 280 -6.92 7.63 -5.56
CA PHE A 280 -6.81 6.24 -5.11
C PHE A 280 -8.01 5.44 -5.61
N VAL A 281 -7.79 4.18 -5.91
CA VAL A 281 -8.87 3.20 -6.18
C VAL A 281 -8.64 2.00 -5.27
N ASN A 282 -9.58 1.74 -4.38
CA ASN A 282 -9.49 0.65 -3.40
C ASN A 282 -8.14 0.67 -2.64
N GLY A 283 -7.71 1.85 -2.17
CA GLY A 283 -6.45 2.02 -1.45
C GLY A 283 -5.17 2.05 -2.32
N ILE A 284 -5.25 1.71 -3.60
CA ILE A 284 -4.12 1.78 -4.54
C ILE A 284 -3.95 3.21 -5.03
N ASN A 285 -2.73 3.74 -4.93
CA ASN A 285 -2.40 5.06 -5.47
C ASN A 285 -2.44 5.03 -7.01
N THR A 286 -3.18 5.97 -7.61
CA THR A 286 -3.34 6.12 -9.06
C THR A 286 -2.74 7.43 -9.56
N SER A 287 -1.44 7.65 -9.30
CA SER A 287 -0.71 8.87 -9.65
C SER A 287 -0.79 9.22 -11.14
N GLN A 288 -0.89 8.22 -12.01
CA GLN A 288 -1.05 8.40 -13.45
C GLN A 288 -2.51 8.70 -13.89
N GLY A 289 -3.43 8.85 -12.93
CA GLY A 289 -4.85 9.04 -13.21
C GLY A 289 -5.57 7.75 -13.62
N GLY A 290 -6.58 7.89 -14.50
CA GLY A 290 -7.38 6.78 -15.00
C GLY A 290 -8.84 7.16 -15.21
N GLN A 291 -9.67 6.21 -15.63
CA GLN A 291 -11.08 6.45 -15.98
C GLN A 291 -11.91 7.10 -14.87
N HIS A 292 -11.58 6.81 -13.59
CA HIS A 292 -12.25 7.41 -12.43
C HIS A 292 -11.96 8.92 -12.33
N VAL A 293 -10.73 9.36 -12.61
CA VAL A 293 -10.34 10.77 -12.66
C VAL A 293 -11.00 11.44 -13.85
N ASP A 294 -10.92 10.83 -15.03
CA ASP A 294 -11.54 11.34 -16.26
C ASP A 294 -13.05 11.52 -16.13
N TYR A 295 -13.73 10.60 -15.46
CA TYR A 295 -15.16 10.66 -15.22
C TYR A 295 -15.53 11.91 -14.41
N VAL A 296 -14.83 12.15 -13.30
CA VAL A 296 -15.06 13.33 -12.45
C VAL A 296 -14.75 14.61 -13.23
N LEU A 297 -13.59 14.66 -13.91
CA LEU A 297 -13.15 15.84 -14.66
C LEU A 297 -14.13 16.19 -15.79
N LYS A 298 -14.53 15.20 -16.60
CA LYS A 298 -15.52 15.40 -17.67
C LYS A 298 -16.85 15.89 -17.14
N SER A 299 -17.33 15.35 -16.02
CA SER A 299 -18.58 15.79 -15.39
C SER A 299 -18.53 17.26 -14.98
N ILE A 300 -17.40 17.71 -14.41
CA ILE A 300 -17.19 19.11 -14.02
C ILE A 300 -17.12 20.01 -15.25
N ILE A 301 -16.30 19.65 -16.25
CA ILE A 301 -16.12 20.44 -17.48
C ILE A 301 -17.46 20.62 -18.21
N ASN A 302 -18.25 19.56 -18.35
CA ASN A 302 -19.55 19.64 -19.00
C ASN A 302 -20.49 20.62 -18.29
N LYS A 303 -20.55 20.55 -16.95
CA LYS A 303 -21.38 21.48 -16.15
C LYS A 303 -20.91 22.92 -16.22
N LEU A 304 -19.59 23.15 -16.21
CA LEU A 304 -19.04 24.50 -16.40
C LEU A 304 -19.35 25.04 -17.81
N ASN A 305 -19.23 24.24 -18.85
CA ASN A 305 -19.59 24.64 -20.21
C ASN A 305 -21.08 24.98 -20.35
N GLU A 306 -21.97 24.14 -19.80
CA GLU A 306 -23.41 24.44 -19.76
C GLU A 306 -23.69 25.80 -19.09
N TYR A 307 -23.04 26.05 -17.95
CA TYR A 307 -23.18 27.30 -17.21
C TYR A 307 -22.66 28.52 -17.99
N ILE A 308 -21.46 28.42 -18.57
CA ILE A 308 -20.87 29.50 -19.38
C ILE A 308 -21.74 29.81 -20.60
N LEU A 309 -22.23 28.79 -21.31
CA LEU A 309 -23.10 28.99 -22.46
C LEU A 309 -24.42 29.65 -22.08
N SER A 310 -24.96 29.31 -20.88
CA SER A 310 -26.19 29.97 -20.38
C SER A 310 -25.97 31.45 -20.12
N LEU A 311 -24.79 31.88 -19.74
CA LEU A 311 -24.45 33.29 -19.51
C LEU A 311 -24.26 34.08 -20.80
N ILE A 312 -23.78 33.42 -21.88
CA ILE A 312 -23.57 34.08 -23.19
C ILE A 312 -24.89 34.35 -23.91
N HIS A 313 -25.94 33.58 -23.62
CA HIS A 313 -27.25 33.74 -24.21
C HIS A 313 -28.18 34.74 -23.49
N ILE A 314 -27.70 35.42 -22.46
CA ILE A 314 -28.38 36.52 -21.78
C ILE A 314 -27.89 37.84 -22.36
#